data_0f297fcb5699c748e74db7329b194b9e
#
_entry.id   0f297fcb5699c748e74db7329b194b9e
#
_cell.length_a   1.000
_cell.length_b   1.000
_cell.length_c   1.000
_cell.angle_alpha   90.00
_cell.angle_beta   90.00
_cell.angle_gamma   90.00
#
_symmetry.space_group_name_H-M   'P 1'
#
loop_
_entity.id
_entity.type
_entity.pdbx_description
1 polymer ?
#
loop_
_entity_poly.entity_id
_entity_poly.type
_entity_poly.pdbx_seq_one_letter_code
_entity_poly.pdbx_strand_id
1 'polypeptide(L)'
;MSTYANYSKTSHVYDKTRSAASVDIIREKLEDWSLPLNQQTLVDAGCGTGLYSEALVDDVQRIEAIDLNAEMLVIARTRMKSAEQKGRICFHNSAIDTLPLEESIADTVMINQVLHHLPDDSSPGWSEHAKVFREFARVLKPGGRLIINSCSPEQLESGFWFYNLIPDALQEMLKKTIGIGELDNLLQENGFTTMSREVPKDMVLQGEAFFYSEGILDPDWRSGDSIWSLVPEESLAAVLEKVSAMRRSGKLNAFMKSNDQTRKNTGQVTFSIASKTC
;
A
#
# COMPACT_ATOMS: atom_id res chain seq x y z
N MET A 1 3.50 -13.84 -1.81
CA MET A 1 2.70 -13.53 -3.04
C MET A 1 1.28 -13.24 -2.59
N SER A 2 0.59 -12.26 -3.18
CA SER A 2 -0.82 -12.04 -2.82
C SER A 2 -1.62 -13.33 -2.97
N THR A 3 -2.49 -13.61 -2.00
CA THR A 3 -3.33 -14.82 -2.01
C THR A 3 -4.54 -14.68 -2.94
N TYR A 4 -4.84 -13.48 -3.43
CA TYR A 4 -6.06 -13.18 -4.20
C TYR A 4 -5.84 -12.27 -5.43
N ALA A 5 -4.77 -11.47 -5.47
CA ALA A 5 -4.48 -10.58 -6.60
C ALA A 5 -3.34 -11.15 -7.46
N ASN A 6 -3.51 -11.13 -8.79
CA ASN A 6 -2.51 -11.58 -9.75
C ASN A 6 -1.84 -10.39 -10.43
N TYR A 7 -0.81 -9.86 -9.80
CA TYR A 7 -0.05 -8.71 -10.29
C TYR A 7 0.74 -8.98 -11.57
N SER A 8 1.07 -10.23 -11.90
CA SER A 8 1.70 -10.55 -13.17
C SER A 8 0.83 -10.21 -14.38
N LYS A 9 -0.51 -10.21 -14.20
CA LYS A 9 -1.45 -9.83 -15.26
C LYS A 9 -1.74 -8.34 -15.32
N THR A 10 -1.61 -7.62 -14.20
CA THR A 10 -2.03 -6.22 -14.05
C THR A 10 -0.88 -5.22 -13.96
N SER A 11 0.36 -5.68 -13.84
CA SER A 11 1.55 -4.83 -13.67
C SER A 11 1.68 -3.72 -14.72
N HIS A 12 1.36 -4.00 -15.98
CA HIS A 12 1.48 -3.05 -17.10
C HIS A 12 0.42 -1.94 -17.13
N VAL A 13 -0.68 -2.10 -16.39
CA VAL A 13 -1.76 -1.10 -16.26
C VAL A 13 -1.85 -0.50 -14.85
N TYR A 14 -1.12 -1.07 -13.90
CA TYR A 14 -1.17 -0.68 -12.49
C TYR A 14 -0.94 0.83 -12.28
N ASP A 15 0.05 1.39 -12.96
CA ASP A 15 0.42 2.80 -12.82
C ASP A 15 -0.58 3.79 -13.46
N LYS A 16 -1.54 3.31 -14.26
CA LYS A 16 -2.58 4.18 -14.84
C LYS A 16 -3.53 4.75 -13.77
N THR A 17 -3.66 4.04 -12.65
CA THR A 17 -4.59 4.37 -11.57
C THR A 17 -3.92 4.42 -10.21
N ARG A 18 -2.59 4.47 -10.15
CA ARG A 18 -1.80 4.55 -8.90
C ARG A 18 -0.74 5.63 -9.00
N SER A 19 -0.44 6.22 -7.88
CA SER A 19 0.63 7.20 -7.71
C SER A 19 1.31 6.98 -6.35
N ALA A 20 2.47 7.61 -6.13
CA ALA A 20 3.09 7.70 -4.79
C ALA A 20 2.29 8.70 -3.93
N ALA A 21 1.05 8.33 -3.59
CA ALA A 21 0.11 9.20 -2.90
C ALA A 21 0.66 9.60 -1.52
N SER A 22 0.66 10.92 -1.23
CA SER A 22 1.17 11.48 0.03
C SER A 22 2.62 11.09 0.35
N VAL A 23 3.47 10.99 -0.65
CA VAL A 23 4.93 10.75 -0.48
C VAL A 23 5.60 11.86 0.34
N ASP A 24 5.03 13.05 0.35
CA ASP A 24 5.39 14.18 1.19
C ASP A 24 5.35 13.85 2.69
N ILE A 25 4.38 13.08 3.15
CA ILE A 25 4.35 12.57 4.54
C ILE A 25 5.59 11.69 4.81
N ILE A 26 5.91 10.76 3.91
CA ILE A 26 7.11 9.91 4.08
C ILE A 26 8.36 10.79 4.13
N ARG A 27 8.51 11.72 3.19
CA ARG A 27 9.65 12.65 3.14
C ARG A 27 9.79 13.46 4.42
N GLU A 28 8.70 14.03 4.95
CA GLU A 28 8.68 14.76 6.22
C GLU A 28 9.17 13.87 7.38
N LYS A 29 8.72 12.60 7.45
CA LYS A 29 9.16 11.69 8.52
C LYS A 29 10.63 11.25 8.36
N LEU A 30 11.16 11.23 7.15
CA LEU A 30 12.58 11.01 6.91
C LEU A 30 13.40 12.25 7.31
N GLU A 31 12.90 13.48 7.03
CA GLU A 31 13.55 14.74 7.40
C GLU A 31 13.54 14.99 8.93
N ASP A 32 12.46 14.60 9.60
CA ASP A 32 12.28 14.73 11.05
C ASP A 32 13.16 13.71 11.84
N TRP A 33 14.39 13.53 11.40
CA TRP A 33 15.38 12.68 12.07
C TRP A 33 16.73 13.38 12.13
N SER A 34 17.54 13.00 13.13
CA SER A 34 18.88 13.58 13.34
C SER A 34 19.87 13.28 12.20
N LEU A 35 19.64 12.19 11.43
CA LEU A 35 20.46 11.82 10.29
C LEU A 35 19.94 12.52 9.01
N PRO A 36 20.78 13.31 8.30
CA PRO A 36 20.39 13.92 7.03
C PRO A 36 19.90 12.90 5.99
N LEU A 37 18.89 13.27 5.19
CA LEU A 37 18.31 12.40 4.15
C LEU A 37 19.36 11.72 3.27
N ASN A 38 20.29 12.49 2.76
CA ASN A 38 21.35 12.01 1.86
C ASN A 38 22.40 11.08 2.52
N GLN A 39 22.20 10.73 3.78
CA GLN A 39 22.97 9.74 4.53
C GLN A 39 22.12 8.54 4.98
N GLN A 40 20.81 8.56 4.71
CA GLN A 40 19.89 7.50 5.11
C GLN A 40 19.84 6.38 4.08
N THR A 41 19.82 5.14 4.58
CA THR A 41 19.48 3.95 3.80
C THR A 41 18.01 3.60 4.05
N LEU A 42 17.21 3.64 2.98
CA LEU A 42 15.78 3.33 3.01
C LEU A 42 15.53 1.94 2.42
N VAL A 43 14.71 1.14 3.08
CA VAL A 43 14.16 -0.11 2.55
C VAL A 43 12.73 0.14 2.10
N ASP A 44 12.40 -0.18 0.84
CA ASP A 44 11.03 -0.16 0.29
C ASP A 44 10.54 -1.61 0.19
N ALA A 45 9.80 -2.04 1.20
CA ALA A 45 9.33 -3.42 1.35
C ALA A 45 7.99 -3.62 0.61
N GLY A 46 8.02 -4.37 -0.50
CA GLY A 46 6.92 -4.50 -1.43
C GLY A 46 6.83 -3.30 -2.37
N CYS A 47 7.94 -2.97 -3.02
CA CYS A 47 8.08 -1.74 -3.81
C CYS A 47 7.21 -1.73 -5.09
N GLY A 48 6.69 -2.88 -5.54
CA GLY A 48 5.90 -2.99 -6.76
C GLY A 48 6.62 -2.43 -7.99
N THR A 49 5.97 -1.54 -8.72
CA THR A 49 6.54 -0.83 -9.88
C THR A 49 7.48 0.32 -9.51
N GLY A 50 7.76 0.53 -8.22
CA GLY A 50 8.72 1.48 -7.70
C GLY A 50 8.26 2.94 -7.61
N LEU A 51 6.96 3.20 -7.54
CA LEU A 51 6.41 4.57 -7.49
C LEU A 51 6.95 5.39 -6.32
N TYR A 52 6.95 4.84 -5.11
CA TYR A 52 7.49 5.52 -3.93
C TYR A 52 9.02 5.62 -3.96
N SER A 53 9.69 4.55 -4.39
CA SER A 53 11.15 4.56 -4.58
C SER A 53 11.59 5.63 -5.58
N GLU A 54 10.89 5.78 -6.72
CA GLU A 54 11.19 6.82 -7.73
C GLU A 54 11.07 8.23 -7.14
N ALA A 55 10.04 8.48 -6.33
CA ALA A 55 9.80 9.78 -5.72
C ALA A 55 10.81 10.17 -4.62
N LEU A 56 11.57 9.19 -4.07
CA LEU A 56 12.47 9.38 -2.94
C LEU A 56 13.95 9.10 -3.27
N VAL A 57 14.26 8.47 -4.40
CA VAL A 57 15.63 8.01 -4.73
C VAL A 57 16.66 9.11 -4.83
N ASP A 58 16.23 10.32 -5.14
CA ASP A 58 17.14 11.48 -5.20
C ASP A 58 17.31 12.18 -3.85
N ASP A 59 16.45 11.92 -2.89
CA ASP A 59 16.48 12.51 -1.56
C ASP A 59 17.42 11.75 -0.61
N VAL A 60 17.39 10.40 -0.62
CA VAL A 60 18.12 9.55 0.33
C VAL A 60 19.47 9.08 -0.22
N GLN A 61 20.33 8.55 0.62
CA GLN A 61 21.63 8.00 0.20
C GLN A 61 21.44 6.80 -0.72
N ARG A 62 20.58 5.85 -0.32
CA ARG A 62 20.36 4.60 -1.04
C ARG A 62 18.99 4.01 -0.70
N ILE A 63 18.39 3.35 -1.68
CA ILE A 63 17.18 2.54 -1.50
C ILE A 63 17.49 1.07 -1.76
N GLU A 64 17.07 0.19 -0.85
CA GLU A 64 16.95 -1.25 -1.06
C GLU A 64 15.48 -1.54 -1.34
N ALA A 65 15.14 -1.84 -2.59
CA ALA A 65 13.77 -2.03 -3.05
C ALA A 65 13.48 -3.53 -3.22
N ILE A 66 12.51 -4.04 -2.48
CA ILE A 66 12.20 -5.46 -2.43
C ILE A 66 10.79 -5.71 -2.94
N ASP A 67 10.63 -6.65 -3.86
CA ASP A 67 9.32 -7.18 -4.24
C ASP A 67 9.42 -8.68 -4.60
N LEU A 68 8.37 -9.42 -4.27
CA LEU A 68 8.28 -10.83 -4.60
C LEU A 68 7.95 -11.07 -6.07
N ASN A 69 7.31 -10.10 -6.74
CA ASN A 69 6.89 -10.20 -8.14
C ASN A 69 7.99 -9.67 -9.07
N ALA A 70 8.63 -10.58 -9.79
CA ALA A 70 9.72 -10.25 -10.73
C ALA A 70 9.28 -9.31 -11.86
N GLU A 71 8.02 -9.39 -12.32
CA GLU A 71 7.50 -8.54 -13.39
C GLU A 71 7.32 -7.10 -12.94
N MET A 72 6.89 -6.88 -11.69
CA MET A 72 6.87 -5.57 -11.06
C MET A 72 8.28 -4.97 -11.01
N LEU A 73 9.28 -5.77 -10.60
CA LEU A 73 10.67 -5.32 -10.56
C LEU A 73 11.24 -4.98 -11.93
N VAL A 74 10.83 -5.64 -13.01
CA VAL A 74 11.24 -5.28 -14.38
C VAL A 74 10.76 -3.86 -14.72
N ILE A 75 9.54 -3.50 -14.34
CA ILE A 75 9.00 -2.16 -14.54
C ILE A 75 9.77 -1.15 -13.69
N ALA A 76 9.96 -1.45 -12.39
CA ALA A 76 10.71 -0.58 -11.47
C ALA A 76 12.14 -0.32 -11.93
N ARG A 77 12.87 -1.37 -12.38
CA ARG A 77 14.23 -1.24 -12.95
C ARG A 77 14.25 -0.40 -14.23
N THR A 78 13.26 -0.57 -15.09
CA THR A 78 13.15 0.23 -16.32
C THR A 78 12.96 1.70 -15.99
N ARG A 79 12.10 2.00 -15.03
CA ARG A 79 11.80 3.35 -14.52
C ARG A 79 13.02 4.02 -13.91
N MET A 80 13.77 3.32 -13.08
CA MET A 80 14.88 3.85 -12.30
C MET A 80 16.27 3.39 -12.79
N LYS A 81 16.40 3.04 -14.08
CA LYS A 81 17.65 2.53 -14.67
C LYS A 81 18.88 3.41 -14.34
N SER A 82 18.74 4.73 -14.44
CA SER A 82 19.82 5.66 -14.14
C SER A 82 20.22 5.64 -12.66
N ALA A 83 19.26 5.56 -11.76
CA ALA A 83 19.52 5.49 -10.32
C ALA A 83 20.18 4.16 -9.93
N GLU A 84 19.76 3.03 -10.52
CA GLU A 84 20.39 1.72 -10.32
C GLU A 84 21.84 1.71 -10.80
N GLN A 85 22.12 2.25 -11.99
CA GLN A 85 23.49 2.36 -12.52
C GLN A 85 24.41 3.22 -11.66
N LYS A 86 23.87 4.22 -10.95
CA LYS A 86 24.60 5.08 -10.02
C LYS A 86 24.72 4.48 -8.61
N GLY A 87 24.17 3.28 -8.39
CA GLY A 87 24.16 2.63 -7.06
C GLY A 87 23.23 3.28 -6.03
N ARG A 88 22.29 4.14 -6.48
CA ARG A 88 21.32 4.83 -5.60
C ARG A 88 20.15 3.95 -5.20
N ILE A 89 19.88 2.91 -5.97
CA ILE A 89 18.86 1.91 -5.68
C ILE A 89 19.37 0.53 -6.05
N CYS A 90 19.02 -0.47 -5.24
CA CYS A 90 19.23 -1.88 -5.53
C CYS A 90 17.88 -2.62 -5.45
N PHE A 91 17.62 -3.49 -6.41
CA PHE A 91 16.38 -4.26 -6.46
C PHE A 91 16.61 -5.71 -6.10
N HIS A 92 15.75 -6.25 -5.22
CA HIS A 92 15.82 -7.61 -4.73
C HIS A 92 14.48 -8.35 -5.01
N ASN A 93 14.57 -9.48 -5.69
CA ASN A 93 13.40 -10.34 -5.85
C ASN A 93 13.33 -11.31 -4.67
N SER A 94 12.59 -10.92 -3.63
CA SER A 94 12.47 -11.67 -2.37
C SER A 94 11.14 -11.37 -1.68
N ALA A 95 10.75 -12.25 -0.76
CA ALA A 95 9.66 -12.01 0.17
C ALA A 95 10.08 -11.00 1.25
N ILE A 96 9.09 -10.25 1.77
CA ILE A 96 9.35 -9.21 2.78
C ILE A 96 9.51 -9.77 4.21
N ASP A 97 9.20 -11.03 4.43
CA ASP A 97 9.43 -11.78 5.66
C ASP A 97 10.83 -12.42 5.73
N THR A 98 11.63 -12.29 4.65
CA THR A 98 12.99 -12.83 4.54
C THR A 98 13.79 -11.93 3.60
N LEU A 99 14.23 -10.79 4.11
CA LEU A 99 14.94 -9.78 3.34
C LEU A 99 16.40 -10.23 3.09
N PRO A 100 16.90 -10.12 1.84
CA PRO A 100 18.30 -10.46 1.52
C PRO A 100 19.25 -9.33 1.92
N LEU A 101 19.07 -8.80 3.12
CA LEU A 101 19.81 -7.68 3.69
C LEU A 101 20.47 -8.08 5.00
N GLU A 102 21.60 -7.45 5.31
CA GLU A 102 22.28 -7.63 6.58
C GLU A 102 21.48 -7.03 7.74
N GLU A 103 21.76 -7.49 8.95
CA GLU A 103 21.20 -6.94 10.18
C GLU A 103 21.66 -5.49 10.38
N SER A 104 20.76 -4.64 10.86
CA SER A 104 21.06 -3.24 11.23
C SER A 104 21.65 -2.39 10.10
N ILE A 105 21.23 -2.62 8.85
CA ILE A 105 21.70 -1.85 7.69
C ILE A 105 20.81 -0.62 7.40
N ALA A 106 19.52 -0.70 7.69
CA ALA A 106 18.53 0.30 7.30
C ALA A 106 18.31 1.35 8.38
N ASP A 107 18.20 2.59 7.98
CA ASP A 107 17.78 3.70 8.82
C ASP A 107 16.24 3.76 8.90
N THR A 108 15.58 3.50 7.77
CA THR A 108 14.12 3.44 7.69
C THR A 108 13.68 2.26 6.83
N VAL A 109 12.62 1.58 7.24
CA VAL A 109 11.84 0.66 6.40
C VAL A 109 10.48 1.32 6.14
N MET A 110 10.06 1.37 4.88
CA MET A 110 8.70 1.73 4.50
C MET A 110 7.98 0.54 3.86
N ILE A 111 6.67 0.45 4.10
CA ILE A 111 5.78 -0.53 3.49
C ILE A 111 4.48 0.17 3.09
N ASN A 112 4.15 0.13 1.80
CA ASN A 112 3.06 0.89 1.22
C ASN A 112 2.02 -0.01 0.57
N GLN A 113 0.83 -0.13 1.16
CA GLN A 113 -0.31 -0.90 0.62
C GLN A 113 0.00 -2.38 0.36
N VAL A 114 0.75 -3.05 1.25
CA VAL A 114 1.18 -4.45 1.08
C VAL A 114 0.60 -5.38 2.14
N LEU A 115 0.38 -4.93 3.37
CA LEU A 115 0.02 -5.80 4.51
C LEU A 115 -1.19 -6.69 4.22
N HIS A 116 -2.23 -6.17 3.58
CA HIS A 116 -3.45 -6.92 3.22
C HIS A 116 -3.22 -8.02 2.15
N HIS A 117 -2.01 -8.10 1.57
CA HIS A 117 -1.63 -9.18 0.66
C HIS A 117 -0.95 -10.36 1.35
N LEU A 118 -0.61 -10.23 2.62
CA LEU A 118 -0.08 -11.33 3.40
C LEU A 118 -1.15 -12.44 3.56
N PRO A 119 -0.73 -13.71 3.75
CA PRO A 119 -1.67 -14.82 3.81
C PRO A 119 -2.48 -14.90 5.11
N ASP A 120 -2.26 -13.99 6.05
CA ASP A 120 -3.05 -13.88 7.27
C ASP A 120 -4.48 -13.42 7.02
N ASP A 121 -5.35 -13.77 7.96
CA ASP A 121 -6.64 -13.13 8.17
C ASP A 121 -6.93 -13.01 9.69
N SER A 122 -7.99 -12.30 10.04
CA SER A 122 -8.34 -12.06 11.45
C SER A 122 -8.69 -13.32 12.24
N SER A 123 -9.02 -14.44 11.58
CA SER A 123 -9.46 -15.67 12.25
C SER A 123 -8.31 -16.48 12.86
N PRO A 124 -7.18 -16.79 12.18
CA PRO A 124 -6.03 -17.42 12.80
C PRO A 124 -5.09 -16.42 13.48
N GLY A 125 -5.36 -15.11 13.39
CA GLY A 125 -4.47 -14.06 13.87
C GLY A 125 -3.43 -13.62 12.83
N TRP A 126 -2.47 -12.79 13.25
CA TRP A 126 -1.56 -12.05 12.38
C TRP A 126 -0.13 -12.60 12.39
N SER A 127 0.02 -13.93 12.28
CA SER A 127 1.31 -14.60 12.41
C SER A 127 2.32 -14.24 11.31
N GLU A 128 1.84 -14.06 10.07
CA GLU A 128 2.69 -13.68 8.94
C GLU A 128 3.08 -12.20 9.02
N HIS A 129 2.17 -11.33 9.48
CA HIS A 129 2.50 -9.94 9.81
C HIS A 129 3.59 -9.88 10.89
N ALA A 130 3.50 -10.73 11.93
CA ALA A 130 4.53 -10.81 12.97
C ALA A 130 5.90 -11.22 12.42
N LYS A 131 5.95 -12.15 11.47
CA LYS A 131 7.21 -12.52 10.78
C LYS A 131 7.82 -11.34 10.04
N VAL A 132 6.99 -10.60 9.29
CA VAL A 132 7.41 -9.40 8.56
C VAL A 132 7.95 -8.35 9.52
N PHE A 133 7.27 -8.06 10.63
CA PHE A 133 7.75 -7.05 11.57
C PHE A 133 9.04 -7.47 12.30
N ARG A 134 9.22 -8.75 12.63
CA ARG A 134 10.50 -9.24 13.14
C ARG A 134 11.63 -9.07 12.15
N GLU A 135 11.37 -9.31 10.87
CA GLU A 135 12.36 -9.13 9.81
C GLU A 135 12.70 -7.65 9.61
N PHE A 136 11.70 -6.77 9.68
CA PHE A 136 11.94 -5.32 9.66
C PHE A 136 12.75 -4.86 10.89
N ALA A 137 12.44 -5.41 12.08
CA ALA A 137 13.25 -5.13 13.26
C ALA A 137 14.69 -5.62 13.12
N ARG A 138 14.93 -6.76 12.45
CA ARG A 138 16.28 -7.28 12.19
C ARG A 138 17.10 -6.33 11.34
N VAL A 139 16.55 -5.86 10.20
CA VAL A 139 17.30 -5.03 9.25
C VAL A 139 17.41 -3.57 9.66
N LEU A 140 16.53 -3.09 10.53
CA LEU A 140 16.62 -1.71 11.05
C LEU A 140 17.75 -1.57 12.06
N LYS A 141 18.46 -0.47 11.99
CA LYS A 141 19.38 -0.02 13.05
C LYS A 141 18.62 0.22 14.35
N PRO A 142 19.28 0.15 15.53
CA PRO A 142 18.67 0.58 16.78
C PRO A 142 18.11 2.03 16.65
N GLY A 143 16.87 2.25 17.07
CA GLY A 143 16.18 3.53 16.91
C GLY A 143 15.73 3.85 15.48
N GLY A 144 15.96 2.95 14.53
CA GLY A 144 15.48 3.08 13.15
C GLY A 144 13.96 3.13 13.04
N ARG A 145 13.44 3.66 11.95
CA ARG A 145 12.00 3.94 11.76
C ARG A 145 11.32 2.93 10.85
N LEU A 146 10.09 2.59 11.19
CA LEU A 146 9.17 1.85 10.33
C LEU A 146 8.00 2.77 9.96
N ILE A 147 7.77 2.95 8.68
CA ILE A 147 6.65 3.73 8.11
C ILE A 147 5.71 2.76 7.42
N ILE A 148 4.49 2.63 7.93
CA ILE A 148 3.45 1.75 7.39
C ILE A 148 2.35 2.62 6.79
N ASN A 149 2.15 2.51 5.48
CA ASN A 149 1.01 3.10 4.78
C ASN A 149 0.00 2.00 4.46
N SER A 150 -1.11 1.98 5.17
CA SER A 150 -2.17 0.97 5.01
C SER A 150 -3.56 1.56 5.22
N CYS A 151 -4.60 0.88 4.72
CA CYS A 151 -5.98 1.17 5.08
C CYS A 151 -6.31 0.54 6.43
N SER A 152 -7.18 1.19 7.22
CA SER A 152 -7.86 0.55 8.35
C SER A 152 -9.20 -0.06 7.90
N PRO A 153 -9.80 -0.98 8.68
CA PRO A 153 -11.15 -1.47 8.40
C PRO A 153 -12.18 -0.34 8.20
N GLU A 154 -12.18 0.68 9.07
CA GLU A 154 -13.06 1.84 8.96
C GLU A 154 -12.85 2.63 7.65
N GLN A 155 -11.60 2.76 7.21
CA GLN A 155 -11.26 3.43 5.94
C GLN A 155 -11.72 2.61 4.72
N LEU A 156 -11.69 1.29 4.77
CA LEU A 156 -12.24 0.44 3.72
C LEU A 156 -13.77 0.59 3.63
N GLU A 157 -14.46 0.61 4.76
CA GLU A 157 -15.92 0.77 4.81
C GLU A 157 -16.40 2.15 4.34
N SER A 158 -15.61 3.20 4.57
CA SER A 158 -16.04 4.60 4.43
C SER A 158 -15.28 5.40 3.38
N GLY A 159 -14.09 4.96 2.98
CA GLY A 159 -13.17 5.73 2.14
C GLY A 159 -13.31 5.49 0.63
N PHE A 160 -14.09 4.47 0.21
CA PHE A 160 -14.16 4.06 -1.19
C PHE A 160 -15.61 3.93 -1.64
N TRP A 161 -16.11 4.93 -2.35
CA TRP A 161 -17.51 4.99 -2.77
C TRP A 161 -17.98 3.75 -3.56
N PHE A 162 -17.09 3.14 -4.36
CA PHE A 162 -17.42 2.00 -5.21
C PHE A 162 -17.44 0.67 -4.46
N TYR A 163 -16.90 0.57 -3.25
CA TYR A 163 -17.00 -0.63 -2.41
C TYR A 163 -18.45 -0.95 -2.02
N ASN A 164 -19.32 0.07 -1.99
CA ASN A 164 -20.77 -0.11 -1.79
C ASN A 164 -21.47 -0.88 -2.95
N LEU A 165 -20.78 -1.10 -4.06
CA LEU A 165 -21.26 -1.93 -5.16
C LEU A 165 -20.87 -3.40 -5.02
N ILE A 166 -19.87 -3.70 -4.18
CA ILE A 166 -19.23 -5.01 -4.03
C ILE A 166 -19.10 -5.39 -2.54
N PRO A 167 -20.22 -5.41 -1.78
CA PRO A 167 -20.18 -5.61 -0.32
C PRO A 167 -19.54 -6.94 0.10
N ASP A 168 -19.75 -8.02 -0.65
CA ASP A 168 -19.16 -9.32 -0.32
C ASP A 168 -17.64 -9.30 -0.44
N ALA A 169 -17.10 -8.67 -1.50
CA ALA A 169 -15.65 -8.47 -1.66
C ALA A 169 -15.08 -7.56 -0.57
N LEU A 170 -15.84 -6.55 -0.13
CA LEU A 170 -15.45 -5.72 1.01
C LEU A 170 -15.34 -6.54 2.30
N GLN A 171 -16.30 -7.44 2.58
CA GLN A 171 -16.22 -8.32 3.76
C GLN A 171 -14.99 -9.23 3.71
N GLU A 172 -14.63 -9.77 2.54
CA GLU A 172 -13.41 -10.58 2.39
C GLU A 172 -12.13 -9.73 2.57
N MET A 173 -12.12 -8.48 2.09
CA MET A 173 -11.00 -7.56 2.29
C MET A 173 -10.85 -7.17 3.76
N LEU A 174 -11.94 -6.94 4.48
CA LEU A 174 -11.93 -6.62 5.91
C LEU A 174 -11.28 -7.72 6.75
N LYS A 175 -11.48 -9.00 6.41
CA LYS A 175 -10.82 -10.13 7.09
C LYS A 175 -9.29 -10.09 6.95
N LYS A 176 -8.78 -9.53 5.86
CA LYS A 176 -7.34 -9.41 5.52
C LYS A 176 -6.71 -8.11 6.01
N THR A 177 -7.49 -7.23 6.62
CA THR A 177 -7.03 -5.90 7.02
C THR A 177 -6.92 -5.80 8.52
N ILE A 178 -5.68 -5.65 8.99
CA ILE A 178 -5.40 -5.51 10.44
C ILE A 178 -5.96 -4.17 10.96
N GLY A 179 -6.65 -4.23 12.09
CA GLY A 179 -7.13 -3.04 12.79
C GLY A 179 -6.00 -2.26 13.47
N ILE A 180 -6.21 -0.96 13.67
CA ILE A 180 -5.17 -0.07 14.25
C ILE A 180 -4.70 -0.55 15.63
N GLY A 181 -5.62 -0.99 16.50
CA GLY A 181 -5.25 -1.47 17.85
C GLY A 181 -4.50 -2.80 17.81
N GLU A 182 -4.86 -3.70 16.89
CA GLU A 182 -4.15 -4.97 16.69
C GLU A 182 -2.75 -4.73 16.09
N LEU A 183 -2.64 -3.78 15.16
CA LEU A 183 -1.36 -3.36 14.61
C LEU A 183 -0.43 -2.81 15.70
N ASP A 184 -0.92 -1.99 16.62
CA ASP A 184 -0.13 -1.47 17.73
C ASP A 184 0.41 -2.57 18.64
N ASN A 185 -0.47 -3.50 19.03
CA ASN A 185 -0.08 -4.64 19.85
C ASN A 185 0.99 -5.48 19.14
N LEU A 186 0.77 -5.77 17.87
CA LEU A 186 1.69 -6.59 17.08
C LEU A 186 3.05 -5.90 16.87
N LEU A 187 3.07 -4.60 16.66
CA LEU A 187 4.30 -3.81 16.58
C LEU A 187 5.06 -3.86 17.91
N GLN A 188 4.37 -3.65 19.03
CA GLN A 188 4.96 -3.69 20.36
C GLN A 188 5.57 -5.07 20.66
N GLU A 189 4.86 -6.15 20.36
CA GLU A 189 5.33 -7.54 20.55
C GLU A 189 6.57 -7.86 19.69
N ASN A 190 6.78 -7.14 18.59
CA ASN A 190 7.89 -7.35 17.67
C ASN A 190 8.97 -6.25 17.75
N GLY A 191 9.06 -5.53 18.88
CA GLY A 191 10.17 -4.63 19.18
C GLY A 191 10.03 -3.23 18.59
N PHE A 192 8.80 -2.75 18.39
CA PHE A 192 8.53 -1.40 17.95
C PHE A 192 7.69 -0.61 18.97
N THR A 193 7.86 0.70 18.96
CA THR A 193 6.97 1.64 19.67
C THR A 193 6.34 2.58 18.64
N THR A 194 5.01 2.63 18.58
CA THR A 194 4.28 3.57 17.72
C THR A 194 4.53 5.01 18.20
N MET A 195 4.98 5.87 17.29
CA MET A 195 5.32 7.27 17.58
C MET A 195 4.17 8.22 17.19
N SER A 196 3.63 8.06 15.98
CA SER A 196 2.57 8.94 15.45
C SER A 196 1.77 8.26 14.34
N ARG A 197 0.64 8.89 14.00
CA ARG A 197 -0.19 8.55 12.84
C ARG A 197 -0.63 9.78 12.11
N GLU A 198 -0.68 9.66 10.79
CA GLU A 198 -1.22 10.69 9.91
C GLU A 198 -2.22 10.10 8.94
N VAL A 199 -3.34 10.82 8.77
CA VAL A 199 -4.41 10.45 7.84
C VAL A 199 -4.61 11.59 6.85
N PRO A 200 -4.11 11.47 5.60
CA PRO A 200 -4.29 12.48 4.56
C PRO A 200 -5.73 12.45 4.02
N LYS A 201 -6.62 13.24 4.62
CA LYS A 201 -8.08 13.21 4.34
C LYS A 201 -8.46 13.68 2.94
N ASP A 202 -7.65 14.55 2.35
CA ASP A 202 -7.88 15.10 1.00
C ASP A 202 -7.30 14.23 -0.12
N MET A 203 -6.47 13.25 0.22
CA MET A 203 -5.83 12.35 -0.71
C MET A 203 -6.76 11.22 -1.15
N VAL A 204 -6.60 10.77 -2.38
CA VAL A 204 -7.21 9.55 -2.93
C VAL A 204 -6.15 8.68 -3.61
N LEU A 205 -6.17 7.38 -3.32
CA LEU A 205 -5.16 6.43 -3.80
C LEU A 205 -5.12 6.35 -5.34
N GLN A 206 -6.29 6.47 -5.99
CA GLN A 206 -6.42 6.41 -7.44
C GLN A 206 -6.29 7.78 -8.12
N GLY A 207 -5.97 8.86 -7.37
CA GLY A 207 -5.92 10.21 -7.92
C GLY A 207 -7.23 10.59 -8.64
N GLU A 208 -7.14 11.28 -9.77
CA GLU A 208 -8.30 11.72 -10.56
C GLU A 208 -9.19 10.55 -11.04
N ALA A 209 -8.61 9.37 -11.25
CA ALA A 209 -9.36 8.17 -11.66
C ALA A 209 -10.42 7.75 -10.64
N PHE A 210 -10.25 8.10 -9.36
CA PHE A 210 -11.24 7.85 -8.29
C PHE A 210 -12.58 8.54 -8.56
N PHE A 211 -12.55 9.73 -9.17
CA PHE A 211 -13.74 10.54 -9.45
C PHE A 211 -14.37 10.25 -10.82
N TYR A 212 -13.80 9.34 -11.59
CA TYR A 212 -14.37 8.89 -12.86
C TYR A 212 -15.34 7.73 -12.61
N SER A 213 -16.61 8.05 -12.34
CA SER A 213 -17.61 7.06 -11.93
C SER A 213 -17.87 5.96 -12.97
N GLU A 214 -17.67 6.23 -14.26
CA GLU A 214 -17.79 5.24 -15.35
C GLU A 214 -16.58 4.29 -15.43
N GLY A 215 -15.47 4.61 -14.73
CA GLY A 215 -14.27 3.79 -14.69
C GLY A 215 -14.54 2.34 -14.27
N ILE A 216 -15.55 2.10 -13.43
CA ILE A 216 -15.96 0.73 -13.04
C ILE A 216 -16.28 -0.16 -14.26
N LEU A 217 -16.74 0.42 -15.37
CA LEU A 217 -17.04 -0.34 -16.60
C LEU A 217 -15.78 -0.74 -17.36
N ASP A 218 -14.63 -0.10 -17.07
CA ASP A 218 -13.35 -0.38 -17.69
C ASP A 218 -12.58 -1.44 -16.89
N PRO A 219 -12.19 -2.59 -17.49
CA PRO A 219 -11.35 -3.60 -16.83
C PRO A 219 -9.99 -3.06 -16.35
N ASP A 220 -9.37 -2.15 -17.10
CA ASP A 220 -8.08 -1.55 -16.74
C ASP A 220 -8.21 -0.71 -15.48
N TRP A 221 -9.30 0.07 -15.35
CA TRP A 221 -9.58 0.84 -14.14
C TRP A 221 -9.77 -0.08 -12.91
N ARG A 222 -10.54 -1.17 -13.07
CA ARG A 222 -10.76 -2.14 -11.98
C ARG A 222 -9.46 -2.84 -11.57
N SER A 223 -8.58 -3.13 -12.52
CA SER A 223 -7.30 -3.80 -12.23
C SER A 223 -6.35 -2.99 -11.37
N GLY A 224 -6.57 -1.68 -11.25
CA GLY A 224 -5.83 -0.78 -10.36
C GLY A 224 -6.19 -0.91 -8.89
N ASP A 225 -7.24 -1.66 -8.52
CA ASP A 225 -7.59 -1.91 -7.12
C ASP A 225 -7.82 -3.41 -6.88
N SER A 226 -7.01 -4.00 -5.99
CA SER A 226 -6.97 -5.45 -5.75
C SER A 226 -8.29 -6.04 -5.23
N ILE A 227 -9.18 -5.23 -4.65
CA ILE A 227 -10.49 -5.71 -4.17
C ILE A 227 -11.33 -6.32 -5.29
N TRP A 228 -11.19 -5.84 -6.52
CA TRP A 228 -11.93 -6.38 -7.65
C TRP A 228 -11.57 -7.85 -7.96
N SER A 229 -10.39 -8.30 -7.54
CA SER A 229 -10.00 -9.72 -7.64
C SER A 229 -10.73 -10.63 -6.66
N LEU A 230 -11.41 -10.06 -5.66
CA LEU A 230 -12.27 -10.79 -4.71
C LEU A 230 -13.72 -10.87 -5.17
N VAL A 231 -14.09 -10.21 -6.28
CA VAL A 231 -15.46 -10.23 -6.81
C VAL A 231 -15.64 -11.46 -7.69
N PRO A 232 -16.54 -12.40 -7.37
CA PRO A 232 -16.85 -13.52 -8.25
C PRO A 232 -17.36 -13.06 -9.62
N GLU A 233 -17.07 -13.81 -10.67
CA GLU A 233 -17.40 -13.43 -12.06
C GLU A 233 -18.91 -13.20 -12.26
N GLU A 234 -19.75 -14.05 -11.66
CA GLU A 234 -21.22 -13.91 -11.66
C GLU A 234 -21.69 -12.62 -10.98
N SER A 235 -21.07 -12.27 -9.84
CA SER A 235 -21.36 -11.04 -9.10
C SER A 235 -20.91 -9.80 -9.87
N LEU A 236 -19.75 -9.88 -10.54
CA LEU A 236 -19.22 -8.81 -11.37
C LEU A 236 -20.20 -8.43 -12.50
N ALA A 237 -20.78 -9.42 -13.20
CA ALA A 237 -21.74 -9.17 -14.25
C ALA A 237 -22.96 -8.37 -13.75
N ALA A 238 -23.49 -8.73 -12.56
CA ALA A 238 -24.61 -8.02 -11.94
C ALA A 238 -24.23 -6.58 -11.54
N VAL A 239 -23.02 -6.37 -11.00
CA VAL A 239 -22.51 -5.04 -10.65
C VAL A 239 -22.39 -4.17 -11.90
N LEU A 240 -21.80 -4.69 -12.99
CA LEU A 240 -21.63 -3.94 -14.24
C LEU A 240 -22.98 -3.57 -14.88
N GLU A 241 -23.99 -4.44 -14.81
CA GLU A 241 -25.35 -4.11 -15.28
C GLU A 241 -26.00 -3.02 -14.42
N LYS A 242 -25.88 -3.10 -13.08
CA LYS A 242 -26.33 -2.06 -12.14
C LYS A 242 -25.69 -0.70 -12.45
N VAL A 243 -24.37 -0.67 -12.65
CA VAL A 243 -23.62 0.56 -12.99
C VAL A 243 -24.05 1.10 -14.35
N SER A 244 -24.23 0.23 -15.36
CA SER A 244 -24.72 0.59 -16.69
C SER A 244 -26.12 1.18 -16.64
N ALA A 245 -27.02 0.61 -15.82
CA ALA A 245 -28.38 1.15 -15.62
C ALA A 245 -28.35 2.54 -14.94
N MET A 246 -27.50 2.72 -13.92
CA MET A 246 -27.31 4.03 -13.28
C MET A 246 -26.72 5.06 -14.25
N ARG A 247 -25.79 4.65 -15.12
CA ARG A 247 -25.25 5.52 -16.18
C ARG A 247 -26.34 5.95 -17.14
N ARG A 248 -27.12 5.02 -17.70
CA ARG A 248 -28.23 5.32 -18.63
C ARG A 248 -29.28 6.25 -18.02
N SER A 249 -29.53 6.14 -16.72
CA SER A 249 -30.51 7.00 -16.01
C SER A 249 -29.92 8.30 -15.48
N GLY A 250 -28.62 8.59 -15.70
CA GLY A 250 -27.93 9.78 -15.19
C GLY A 250 -27.69 9.80 -13.67
N LYS A 251 -27.88 8.67 -12.98
CA LYS A 251 -27.79 8.57 -11.51
C LYS A 251 -26.41 8.19 -10.99
N LEU A 252 -25.47 7.75 -11.85
CA LEU A 252 -24.20 7.20 -11.44
C LEU A 252 -23.33 8.22 -10.68
N ASN A 253 -23.22 9.45 -11.16
CA ASN A 253 -22.47 10.50 -10.48
C ASN A 253 -23.10 10.91 -9.13
N ALA A 254 -24.42 10.88 -9.03
CA ALA A 254 -25.11 11.13 -7.75
C ALA A 254 -24.81 10.01 -6.75
N PHE A 255 -24.81 8.75 -7.19
CA PHE A 255 -24.42 7.59 -6.38
C PHE A 255 -22.97 7.75 -5.86
N MET A 256 -22.01 8.04 -6.74
CA MET A 256 -20.62 8.28 -6.34
C MET A 256 -20.53 9.39 -5.28
N LYS A 257 -21.08 10.56 -5.55
CA LYS A 257 -21.03 11.71 -4.63
C LYS A 257 -21.67 11.39 -3.28
N SER A 258 -22.78 10.66 -3.25
CA SER A 258 -23.48 10.27 -2.03
C SER A 258 -22.63 9.33 -1.16
N ASN A 259 -21.90 8.40 -1.79
CA ASN A 259 -21.08 7.43 -1.09
C ASN A 259 -19.63 7.89 -0.83
N ASP A 260 -19.22 9.07 -1.34
CA ASP A 260 -17.91 9.67 -1.07
C ASP A 260 -17.92 10.66 0.12
N GLN A 261 -19.06 10.93 0.73
CA GLN A 261 -19.15 11.94 1.81
C GLN A 261 -18.33 11.58 3.05
N THR A 262 -18.32 10.32 3.43
CA THR A 262 -17.63 9.81 4.62
C THR A 262 -16.11 9.84 4.50
N ARG A 263 -15.57 9.62 3.30
CA ARG A 263 -14.12 9.65 3.04
C ARG A 263 -13.44 10.93 3.57
N LYS A 264 -14.07 12.08 3.42
CA LYS A 264 -13.53 13.37 3.89
C LYS A 264 -13.30 13.43 5.40
N ASN A 265 -13.95 12.56 6.15
CA ASN A 265 -13.79 12.46 7.61
C ASN A 265 -12.77 11.38 7.98
N THR A 266 -12.84 10.19 7.33
CA THR A 266 -12.02 9.02 7.66
C THR A 266 -10.71 8.93 6.88
N GLY A 267 -10.61 9.57 5.69
CA GLY A 267 -9.52 9.33 4.74
C GLY A 267 -9.60 7.95 4.11
N GLN A 268 -8.61 7.61 3.28
CA GLN A 268 -8.48 6.28 2.68
C GLN A 268 -7.35 5.45 3.29
N VAL A 269 -6.32 6.12 3.82
CA VAL A 269 -5.13 5.46 4.36
C VAL A 269 -4.67 6.12 5.64
N THR A 270 -3.90 5.36 6.42
CA THR A 270 -3.19 5.83 7.60
C THR A 270 -1.69 5.55 7.43
N PHE A 271 -0.89 6.57 7.63
CA PHE A 271 0.55 6.42 7.83
C PHE A 271 0.80 6.22 9.32
N SER A 272 1.23 5.02 9.70
CA SER A 272 1.66 4.72 11.08
C SER A 272 3.19 4.73 11.12
N ILE A 273 3.76 5.53 12.02
CA ILE A 273 5.18 5.67 12.21
C ILE A 273 5.55 5.01 13.53
N ALA A 274 6.49 4.08 13.47
CA ALA A 274 7.00 3.39 14.65
C ALA A 274 8.53 3.45 14.68
N SER A 275 9.13 3.36 15.88
CA SER A 275 10.57 3.26 16.09
C SER A 275 10.93 1.91 16.63
N LYS A 276 12.02 1.31 16.12
CA LYS A 276 12.61 0.10 16.71
C LYS A 276 13.11 0.43 18.11
N THR A 277 12.67 -0.36 19.09
CA THR A 277 13.19 -0.27 20.47
C THR A 277 14.66 -0.70 20.50
N CYS A 278 15.45 -0.09 21.40
CA CYS A 278 16.86 -0.40 21.59
C CYS A 278 17.07 -1.80 22.18
#